data_4dfca1a6486416c710a79d33204dba0c
#
_entry.id   4dfca1a6486416c710a79d33204dba0c
#
_cell.length_a   1.000
_cell.length_b   1.000
_cell.length_c   1.000
_cell.angle_alpha   90.00
_cell.angle_beta   90.00
_cell.angle_gamma   90.00
#
_symmetry.space_group_name_H-M   'P 1'
#
loop_
_entity.id
_entity.type
_entity.pdbx_description
1 polymer ?
#
loop_
_entity_poly.entity_id
_entity_poly.type
_entity_poly.pdbx_seq_one_letter_code
_entity_poly.pdbx_strand_id
1 'polypeptide(L)'
;MCLVTKASARKTPGVHDKRKESVMDYKKAGVDIEAGYKSVELMKKYVQGTMRPEVLTNLGGFSGAFSLKKFMTMENPTLVSGTDGVGTKLKVAFLMDKHDTVGIDCVAMCVNDIACAGGEPLFFLDYIACGKNFPEKIASIVSGVAEGCKQSEAALIGGETAEMPGFYPEDEYDLAGFAVGIVDEKDLITGKDIKAGDVLVGIASSGIHSNGYSLVRKVFPMEKEALNEYREELGKTLGEALLTPTKIYVKALKAVKEAGITIKGCSHITGGGFYENIPRMLPEGVRAVVKKDSYEVPAIFRLLAKEGNIAEEMMYNTYNMGIGMMLALDPKDAEKAIEALKAVGEEAYVVGSVEAGEKGVTLC
;
A
#
# COMPACT_ATOMS: atom_id res chain seq x y z
N MET A 1 -3.26 -6.71 39.85
CA MET A 1 -4.10 -6.53 41.04
C MET A 1 -3.17 -6.15 42.18
N CYS A 2 -3.01 -4.86 42.43
CA CYS A 2 -2.13 -4.37 43.51
C CYS A 2 -2.98 -3.49 44.42
N LEU A 3 -3.13 -3.95 45.63
CA LEU A 3 -3.92 -3.30 46.72
C LEU A 3 -3.14 -2.11 47.28
N VAL A 4 -3.74 -0.92 47.22
CA VAL A 4 -3.23 0.27 47.90
C VAL A 4 -3.97 0.40 49.22
N THR A 5 -3.25 0.21 50.32
CA THR A 5 -3.73 0.46 51.71
C THR A 5 -3.74 1.95 52.00
N LYS A 6 -4.86 2.47 52.49
CA LYS A 6 -5.02 3.85 52.98
C LYS A 6 -4.27 4.04 54.29
N ALA A 7 -3.27 4.94 54.29
CA ALA A 7 -2.68 5.45 55.50
C ALA A 7 -3.31 6.79 55.85
N SER A 8 -3.80 6.88 57.12
CA SER A 8 -4.39 8.08 57.73
C SER A 8 -3.31 9.12 58.05
N ALA A 9 -3.37 10.28 57.44
CA ALA A 9 -2.45 11.37 57.74
C ALA A 9 -3.07 12.37 58.75
N ARG A 10 -2.37 12.61 59.87
CA ARG A 10 -2.65 13.66 60.86
C ARG A 10 -2.36 15.04 60.28
N LYS A 11 -3.27 15.98 60.47
CA LYS A 11 -3.12 17.39 60.09
C LYS A 11 -2.18 18.10 61.06
N THR A 12 -1.11 18.71 60.56
CA THR A 12 -0.34 19.76 61.17
C THR A 12 -0.60 21.10 60.45
N PRO A 13 -0.75 22.24 61.15
CA PRO A 13 -1.07 23.51 60.48
C PRO A 13 0.19 24.27 60.06
N GLY A 14 0.18 24.83 58.89
CA GLY A 14 0.81 26.08 58.53
C GLY A 14 2.28 26.07 58.10
N VAL A 15 2.52 25.83 56.83
CA VAL A 15 3.55 26.52 56.03
C VAL A 15 2.96 26.82 54.67
N HIS A 16 2.85 28.11 54.30
CA HIS A 16 2.50 28.51 52.95
C HIS A 16 3.65 28.15 51.98
N ASP A 17 3.62 26.99 51.41
CA ASP A 17 4.51 26.62 50.28
C ASP A 17 3.86 27.08 48.97
N LYS A 18 4.37 28.19 48.45
CA LYS A 18 4.05 28.72 47.11
C LYS A 18 4.86 27.97 46.05
N ARG A 19 4.76 26.67 45.98
CA ARG A 19 5.20 25.85 44.84
C ARG A 19 4.23 24.71 44.63
N LYS A 20 3.08 24.99 44.03
CA LYS A 20 2.40 23.99 43.24
C LYS A 20 3.22 23.81 41.94
N GLU A 21 4.38 23.21 42.02
CA GLU A 21 4.98 22.58 40.87
C GLU A 21 3.98 21.52 40.40
N SER A 22 3.39 21.76 39.26
CA SER A 22 2.44 20.80 38.66
C SER A 22 3.19 19.50 38.43
N VAL A 23 2.79 18.43 39.10
CA VAL A 23 3.38 17.08 38.87
C VAL A 23 3.48 16.83 37.40
N MET A 24 4.69 16.47 36.92
CA MET A 24 4.92 16.11 35.55
C MET A 24 4.19 14.78 35.28
N ASP A 25 3.40 14.70 34.21
CA ASP A 25 2.71 13.51 33.75
C ASP A 25 2.88 13.34 32.23
N TYR A 26 2.46 12.19 31.70
CA TYR A 26 2.56 11.89 30.25
C TYR A 26 1.83 12.93 29.38
N LYS A 27 0.70 13.46 29.84
CA LYS A 27 -0.07 14.46 29.08
C LYS A 27 0.71 15.78 28.94
N LYS A 28 1.45 16.17 30.00
CA LYS A 28 2.34 17.34 29.96
C LYS A 28 3.60 17.08 29.13
N ALA A 29 3.99 15.84 28.99
CA ALA A 29 5.04 15.40 28.05
C ALA A 29 4.57 15.33 26.61
N GLY A 30 3.27 15.57 26.35
CA GLY A 30 2.70 15.60 24.99
C GLY A 30 2.06 14.28 24.54
N VAL A 31 1.91 13.28 25.42
CA VAL A 31 1.27 11.99 25.09
C VAL A 31 -0.09 11.89 25.79
N ASP A 32 -1.17 11.74 25.01
CA ASP A 32 -2.54 11.61 25.51
C ASP A 32 -3.04 10.17 25.48
N ILE A 33 -2.91 9.47 26.62
CA ILE A 33 -3.31 8.05 26.76
C ILE A 33 -4.81 7.86 26.51
N GLU A 34 -5.67 8.83 26.89
CA GLU A 34 -7.12 8.73 26.69
C GLU A 34 -7.48 8.84 25.19
N ALA A 35 -6.77 9.70 24.45
CA ALA A 35 -6.89 9.78 23.01
C ALA A 35 -6.51 8.43 22.35
N GLY A 36 -5.46 7.77 22.85
CA GLY A 36 -5.08 6.43 22.41
C GLY A 36 -6.21 5.41 22.62
N TYR A 37 -6.82 5.35 23.81
CA TYR A 37 -7.96 4.44 24.04
C TYR A 37 -9.16 4.75 23.16
N LYS A 38 -9.47 6.02 22.94
CA LYS A 38 -10.56 6.43 22.05
C LYS A 38 -10.28 6.03 20.59
N SER A 39 -9.04 6.19 20.12
CA SER A 39 -8.64 5.73 18.78
C SER A 39 -8.89 4.24 18.61
N VAL A 40 -8.45 3.41 19.56
CA VAL A 40 -8.69 1.95 19.55
C VAL A 40 -10.18 1.62 19.54
N GLU A 41 -11.00 2.34 20.30
CA GLU A 41 -12.46 2.11 20.29
C GLU A 41 -13.08 2.42 18.93
N LEU A 42 -12.73 3.56 18.33
CA LEU A 42 -13.26 3.98 17.03
C LEU A 42 -12.86 3.06 15.87
N MET A 43 -11.65 2.48 15.90
CA MET A 43 -11.15 1.62 14.84
C MET A 43 -11.65 0.17 14.94
N LYS A 44 -12.10 -0.32 16.11
CA LYS A 44 -12.54 -1.71 16.32
C LYS A 44 -13.46 -2.27 15.23
N LYS A 45 -14.48 -1.50 14.84
CA LYS A 45 -15.46 -1.92 13.82
C LYS A 45 -14.83 -2.17 12.46
N TYR A 46 -13.82 -1.38 12.08
CA TYR A 46 -13.12 -1.52 10.81
C TYR A 46 -12.25 -2.76 10.81
N VAL A 47 -11.47 -2.94 11.88
CA VAL A 47 -10.60 -4.10 12.06
C VAL A 47 -11.41 -5.40 12.10
N GLN A 48 -12.52 -5.45 12.84
CA GLN A 48 -13.41 -6.61 12.88
C GLN A 48 -13.93 -7.01 11.50
N GLY A 49 -14.15 -6.05 10.61
CA GLY A 49 -14.57 -6.30 9.24
C GLY A 49 -13.53 -7.00 8.35
N THR A 50 -12.28 -7.15 8.81
CA THR A 50 -11.20 -7.84 8.09
C THR A 50 -10.93 -9.24 8.61
N MET A 51 -11.59 -9.65 9.72
CA MET A 51 -11.28 -10.90 10.39
C MET A 51 -11.59 -12.11 9.51
N ARG A 52 -10.68 -13.07 9.55
CA ARG A 52 -10.77 -14.36 8.86
C ARG A 52 -10.91 -15.49 9.90
N PRO A 53 -11.47 -16.64 9.52
CA PRO A 53 -11.57 -17.81 10.44
C PRO A 53 -10.23 -18.28 11.00
N GLU A 54 -9.16 -18.04 10.28
CA GLU A 54 -7.80 -18.41 10.65
C GLU A 54 -7.20 -17.52 11.76
N VAL A 55 -7.78 -16.35 12.04
CA VAL A 55 -7.31 -15.46 13.12
C VAL A 55 -7.73 -16.02 14.48
N LEU A 56 -6.75 -16.26 15.36
CA LEU A 56 -6.97 -16.91 16.67
C LEU A 56 -6.95 -15.93 17.84
N THR A 57 -6.58 -14.69 17.63
CA THR A 57 -6.46 -13.66 18.68
C THR A 57 -7.46 -12.53 18.48
N ASN A 58 -7.88 -11.94 19.59
CA ASN A 58 -8.66 -10.68 19.55
C ASN A 58 -7.73 -9.46 19.54
N LEU A 59 -8.23 -8.35 19.04
CA LEU A 59 -7.54 -7.05 19.09
C LEU A 59 -7.24 -6.66 20.54
N GLY A 60 -6.02 -6.15 20.80
CA GLY A 60 -5.60 -5.67 22.12
C GLY A 60 -4.73 -6.67 22.90
N GLY A 61 -4.36 -7.81 22.31
CA GLY A 61 -3.31 -8.69 22.84
C GLY A 61 -1.90 -8.20 22.48
N PHE A 62 -0.86 -8.85 23.03
CA PHE A 62 0.54 -8.53 22.70
C PHE A 62 0.96 -8.98 21.28
N SER A 63 0.23 -9.91 20.68
CA SER A 63 0.55 -10.43 19.34
C SER A 63 -0.71 -10.87 18.61
N GLY A 64 -0.67 -10.83 17.28
CA GLY A 64 -1.63 -11.51 16.42
C GLY A 64 -1.22 -12.97 16.21
N ALA A 65 -2.20 -13.89 16.22
CA ALA A 65 -1.96 -15.28 15.88
C ALA A 65 -2.85 -15.70 14.71
N PHE A 66 -2.27 -16.38 13.73
CA PHE A 66 -2.92 -16.82 12.51
C PHE A 66 -2.68 -18.32 12.31
N SER A 67 -3.74 -19.11 12.13
CA SER A 67 -3.65 -20.55 11.95
C SER A 67 -3.25 -20.91 10.51
N LEU A 68 -2.23 -21.72 10.35
CA LEU A 68 -1.83 -22.27 9.05
C LEU A 68 -2.54 -23.57 8.69
N LYS A 69 -3.52 -24.03 9.49
CA LYS A 69 -4.20 -25.31 9.29
C LYS A 69 -4.80 -25.48 7.88
N LYS A 70 -5.38 -24.40 7.32
CA LYS A 70 -5.94 -24.39 5.94
C LYS A 70 -4.89 -24.70 4.87
N PHE A 71 -3.64 -24.38 5.13
CA PHE A 71 -2.53 -24.44 4.17
C PHE A 71 -1.65 -25.70 4.31
N MET A 72 -1.98 -26.58 5.24
CA MET A 72 -1.23 -27.82 5.47
C MET A 72 -1.35 -28.85 4.35
N THR A 73 -2.15 -28.57 3.31
CA THR A 73 -2.23 -29.38 2.08
C THR A 73 -1.18 -28.96 1.03
N MET A 74 -0.49 -27.85 1.22
CA MET A 74 0.66 -27.46 0.42
C MET A 74 1.81 -28.43 0.63
N GLU A 75 2.56 -28.72 -0.42
CA GLU A 75 3.70 -29.62 -0.36
C GLU A 75 4.86 -29.00 0.44
N ASN A 76 5.16 -27.75 0.13
CA ASN A 76 6.17 -26.96 0.86
C ASN A 76 5.65 -25.52 1.09
N PRO A 77 4.84 -25.31 2.16
CA PRO A 77 4.27 -24.00 2.46
C PRO A 77 5.37 -22.98 2.81
N THR A 78 5.52 -21.99 1.97
CA THR A 78 6.56 -20.95 2.05
C THR A 78 5.93 -19.61 2.39
N LEU A 79 6.45 -18.92 3.42
CA LEU A 79 6.02 -17.58 3.76
C LEU A 79 6.71 -16.56 2.86
N VAL A 80 5.94 -15.59 2.40
CA VAL A 80 6.41 -14.41 1.67
C VAL A 80 5.94 -13.16 2.43
N SER A 81 6.71 -12.09 2.36
CA SER A 81 6.38 -10.86 3.10
C SER A 81 6.71 -9.62 2.30
N GLY A 82 5.96 -8.55 2.57
CA GLY A 82 6.19 -7.22 2.02
C GLY A 82 6.08 -6.18 3.12
N THR A 83 6.92 -5.16 3.09
CA THR A 83 6.85 -3.99 3.96
C THR A 83 7.11 -2.74 3.16
N ASP A 84 6.28 -1.73 3.36
CA ASP A 84 6.40 -0.44 2.68
C ASP A 84 5.65 0.64 3.45
N GLY A 85 5.90 1.89 3.08
CA GLY A 85 5.19 3.06 3.59
C GLY A 85 4.45 3.79 2.47
N VAL A 86 3.57 4.72 2.85
CA VAL A 86 2.86 5.58 1.88
C VAL A 86 3.77 6.62 1.27
N GLY A 87 4.74 7.11 2.04
CA GLY A 87 5.68 8.13 1.59
C GLY A 87 5.06 9.52 1.43
N THR A 88 5.62 10.32 0.53
CA THR A 88 5.31 11.76 0.44
C THR A 88 3.94 12.10 -0.15
N LYS A 89 3.16 11.12 -0.60
CA LYS A 89 1.71 11.27 -0.89
C LYS A 89 0.93 11.76 0.33
N LEU A 90 1.38 11.41 1.55
CA LEU A 90 0.78 11.88 2.81
C LEU A 90 0.66 13.40 2.89
N LYS A 91 1.60 14.17 2.29
CA LYS A 91 1.50 15.64 2.26
C LYS A 91 0.27 16.15 1.50
N VAL A 92 -0.20 15.42 0.49
CA VAL A 92 -1.46 15.74 -0.20
C VAL A 92 -2.65 15.43 0.71
N ALA A 93 -2.60 14.29 1.43
CA ALA A 93 -3.64 13.91 2.39
C ALA A 93 -3.78 14.94 3.52
N PHE A 94 -2.67 15.48 4.03
CA PHE A 94 -2.68 16.54 5.06
C PHE A 94 -3.33 17.82 4.54
N LEU A 95 -2.97 18.27 3.34
CA LEU A 95 -3.53 19.49 2.73
C LEU A 95 -5.02 19.38 2.43
N MET A 96 -5.46 18.18 2.02
CA MET A 96 -6.86 17.90 1.70
C MET A 96 -7.68 17.49 2.92
N ASP A 97 -7.05 17.28 4.09
CA ASP A 97 -7.66 16.69 5.30
C ASP A 97 -8.45 15.41 4.98
N LYS A 98 -7.85 14.55 4.12
CA LYS A 98 -8.45 13.29 3.66
C LYS A 98 -7.49 12.12 3.94
N HIS A 99 -7.87 11.28 4.89
CA HIS A 99 -6.98 10.27 5.48
C HIS A 99 -7.44 8.82 5.25
N ASP A 100 -8.64 8.61 4.74
CA ASP A 100 -9.26 7.30 4.53
C ASP A 100 -8.71 6.54 3.30
N THR A 101 -8.03 7.23 2.38
CA THR A 101 -7.49 6.62 1.15
C THR A 101 -6.07 6.09 1.32
N VAL A 102 -5.23 6.79 2.10
CA VAL A 102 -3.81 6.46 2.23
C VAL A 102 -3.55 5.14 2.96
N GLY A 103 -4.51 4.67 3.77
CA GLY A 103 -4.47 3.33 4.35
C GLY A 103 -4.54 2.22 3.28
N ILE A 104 -5.34 2.43 2.22
CA ILE A 104 -5.39 1.52 1.07
C ILE A 104 -4.03 1.51 0.35
N ASP A 105 -3.40 2.68 0.17
CA ASP A 105 -2.07 2.77 -0.42
C ASP A 105 -1.05 1.94 0.36
N CYS A 106 -1.04 2.08 1.69
CA CYS A 106 -0.13 1.34 2.57
C CYS A 106 -0.27 -0.17 2.41
N VAL A 107 -1.52 -0.67 2.42
CA VAL A 107 -1.79 -2.10 2.24
C VAL A 107 -1.40 -2.55 0.83
N ALA A 108 -1.78 -1.80 -0.20
CA ALA A 108 -1.53 -2.13 -1.59
C ALA A 108 -0.04 -2.32 -1.88
N MET A 109 0.81 -1.42 -1.38
CA MET A 109 2.26 -1.50 -1.60
C MET A 109 2.85 -2.80 -1.05
N CYS A 110 2.37 -3.27 0.11
CA CYS A 110 2.84 -4.51 0.73
C CYS A 110 2.24 -5.78 0.09
N VAL A 111 0.92 -5.82 -0.12
CA VAL A 111 0.24 -7.05 -0.56
C VAL A 111 0.40 -7.33 -2.06
N ASN A 112 0.62 -6.28 -2.87
CA ASN A 112 0.91 -6.44 -4.29
C ASN A 112 2.26 -7.14 -4.52
N ASP A 113 3.27 -6.88 -3.67
CA ASP A 113 4.56 -7.56 -3.73
C ASP A 113 4.42 -9.05 -3.36
N ILE A 114 3.59 -9.36 -2.35
CA ILE A 114 3.25 -10.74 -2.00
C ILE A 114 2.58 -11.44 -3.18
N ALA A 115 1.58 -10.81 -3.78
CA ALA A 115 0.86 -11.35 -4.93
C ALA A 115 1.78 -11.51 -6.17
N CYS A 116 2.70 -10.56 -6.39
CA CYS A 116 3.70 -10.58 -7.45
C CYS A 116 4.64 -11.79 -7.31
N ALA A 117 4.97 -12.20 -6.09
CA ALA A 117 5.72 -13.42 -5.80
C ALA A 117 4.88 -14.70 -5.91
N GLY A 118 3.57 -14.60 -6.18
CA GLY A 118 2.65 -15.73 -6.26
C GLY A 118 1.91 -16.05 -4.96
N GLY A 119 2.13 -15.29 -3.89
CA GLY A 119 1.57 -15.53 -2.57
C GLY A 119 0.11 -15.08 -2.40
N GLU A 120 -0.61 -15.76 -1.49
CA GLU A 120 -1.88 -15.32 -0.92
C GLU A 120 -1.59 -14.49 0.33
N PRO A 121 -1.99 -13.20 0.43
CA PRO A 121 -1.87 -12.44 1.66
C PRO A 121 -2.68 -13.08 2.79
N LEU A 122 -2.08 -13.21 3.97
CA LEU A 122 -2.72 -13.80 5.14
C LEU A 122 -3.16 -12.72 6.13
N PHE A 123 -2.22 -11.88 6.54
CA PHE A 123 -2.48 -10.82 7.50
C PHE A 123 -1.58 -9.61 7.27
N PHE A 124 -2.01 -8.52 7.88
CA PHE A 124 -1.39 -7.21 7.80
C PHE A 124 -1.20 -6.62 9.21
N LEU A 125 -0.14 -5.87 9.39
CA LEU A 125 0.17 -5.05 10.57
C LEU A 125 0.49 -3.64 10.09
N ASP A 126 -0.05 -2.61 10.73
CA ASP A 126 0.27 -1.21 10.46
C ASP A 126 1.14 -0.59 11.55
N TYR A 127 1.88 0.44 11.18
CA TYR A 127 2.58 1.33 12.10
C TYR A 127 2.25 2.77 11.73
N ILE A 128 1.60 3.47 12.67
CA ILE A 128 1.24 4.88 12.56
C ILE A 128 2.07 5.67 13.57
N ALA A 129 3.01 6.50 13.09
CA ALA A 129 3.76 7.43 13.93
C ALA A 129 3.23 8.84 13.72
N CYS A 130 2.71 9.50 14.75
CA CYS A 130 2.07 10.81 14.63
C CYS A 130 2.66 11.83 15.63
N GLY A 131 2.63 13.11 15.28
CA GLY A 131 3.03 14.18 16.18
C GLY A 131 2.06 14.30 17.36
N LYS A 132 0.76 14.11 17.08
CA LYS A 132 -0.32 14.09 18.07
C LYS A 132 -1.41 13.11 17.66
N ASN A 133 -1.92 12.37 18.63
CA ASN A 133 -3.02 11.45 18.39
C ASN A 133 -4.36 12.20 18.35
N PHE A 134 -4.91 12.34 17.14
CA PHE A 134 -6.29 12.78 16.91
C PHE A 134 -7.16 11.55 16.62
N PRO A 135 -7.99 11.08 17.56
CA PRO A 135 -8.66 9.78 17.47
C PRO A 135 -9.46 9.56 16.19
N GLU A 136 -10.17 10.57 15.72
CA GLU A 136 -10.98 10.51 14.51
C GLU A 136 -10.10 10.40 13.24
N LYS A 137 -8.97 11.11 13.21
CA LYS A 137 -7.98 11.03 12.12
C LYS A 137 -7.33 9.65 12.07
N ILE A 138 -6.87 9.12 13.22
CA ILE A 138 -6.31 7.76 13.32
C ILE A 138 -7.34 6.72 12.88
N ALA A 139 -8.59 6.82 13.33
CA ALA A 139 -9.66 5.92 12.91
C ALA A 139 -9.94 6.00 11.40
N SER A 140 -9.83 7.18 10.80
CA SER A 140 -9.96 7.37 9.34
C SER A 140 -8.82 6.67 8.59
N ILE A 141 -7.56 6.81 9.05
CA ILE A 141 -6.41 6.11 8.47
C ILE A 141 -6.64 4.59 8.53
N VAL A 142 -6.97 4.06 9.71
CA VAL A 142 -7.20 2.62 9.91
C VAL A 142 -8.42 2.12 9.14
N SER A 143 -9.42 2.97 8.88
CA SER A 143 -10.53 2.57 8.00
C SER A 143 -10.06 2.28 6.57
N GLY A 144 -9.11 3.07 6.06
CA GLY A 144 -8.45 2.81 4.77
C GLY A 144 -7.57 1.56 4.80
N VAL A 145 -6.80 1.34 5.87
CA VAL A 145 -6.02 0.09 6.05
C VAL A 145 -6.95 -1.12 6.03
N ALA A 146 -8.05 -1.08 6.81
CA ALA A 146 -9.03 -2.16 6.84
C ALA A 146 -9.69 -2.40 5.48
N GLU A 147 -9.97 -1.34 4.72
CA GLU A 147 -10.51 -1.47 3.36
C GLU A 147 -9.51 -2.14 2.43
N GLY A 148 -8.24 -1.74 2.46
CA GLY A 148 -7.18 -2.41 1.70
C GLY A 148 -7.02 -3.90 2.09
N CYS A 149 -7.11 -4.21 3.38
CA CYS A 149 -7.10 -5.59 3.86
C CYS A 149 -8.28 -6.42 3.32
N LYS A 150 -9.49 -5.85 3.27
CA LYS A 150 -10.66 -6.53 2.66
C LYS A 150 -10.47 -6.77 1.16
N GLN A 151 -9.95 -5.78 0.43
CA GLN A 151 -9.67 -5.93 -1.00
C GLN A 151 -8.64 -7.01 -1.29
N SER A 152 -7.64 -7.16 -0.41
CA SER A 152 -6.57 -8.17 -0.52
C SER A 152 -6.89 -9.50 0.15
N GLU A 153 -8.07 -9.64 0.77
CA GLU A 153 -8.46 -10.81 1.55
C GLU A 153 -7.51 -11.10 2.75
N ALA A 154 -6.74 -10.10 3.20
CA ALA A 154 -5.88 -10.18 4.38
C ALA A 154 -6.63 -9.78 5.65
N ALA A 155 -6.21 -10.29 6.81
CA ALA A 155 -6.74 -9.85 8.10
C ALA A 155 -5.84 -8.78 8.72
N LEU A 156 -6.39 -7.67 9.18
CA LEU A 156 -5.68 -6.70 10.01
C LEU A 156 -5.66 -7.24 11.45
N ILE A 157 -4.55 -7.88 11.85
CA ILE A 157 -4.48 -8.61 13.13
C ILE A 157 -3.79 -7.86 14.26
N GLY A 158 -3.25 -6.69 13.98
CA GLY A 158 -2.57 -5.83 14.93
C GLY A 158 -1.93 -4.65 14.25
N GLY A 159 -1.25 -3.85 15.03
CA GLY A 159 -0.52 -2.66 14.60
C GLY A 159 -0.07 -1.85 15.80
N GLU A 160 0.53 -0.69 15.54
CA GLU A 160 1.00 0.25 16.55
C GLU A 160 0.63 1.68 16.16
N THR A 161 0.16 2.46 17.13
CA THR A 161 0.00 3.91 16.97
C THR A 161 0.89 4.61 18.01
N ALA A 162 1.98 5.20 17.54
CA ALA A 162 2.96 5.89 18.38
C ALA A 162 2.76 7.41 18.31
N GLU A 163 2.41 8.03 19.44
CA GLU A 163 2.42 9.49 19.57
C GLU A 163 3.84 9.94 19.89
N MET A 164 4.42 10.75 19.01
CA MET A 164 5.84 11.16 19.04
C MET A 164 5.96 12.68 19.03
N PRO A 165 5.63 13.35 20.16
CA PRO A 165 5.65 14.81 20.25
C PRO A 165 7.06 15.36 20.02
N GLY A 166 7.15 16.39 19.17
CA GLY A 166 8.42 17.02 18.81
C GLY A 166 9.24 16.27 17.75
N PHE A 167 8.83 15.05 17.33
CA PHE A 167 9.45 14.31 16.24
C PHE A 167 8.73 14.59 14.91
N TYR A 168 7.39 14.57 14.93
CA TYR A 168 6.54 15.02 13.84
C TYR A 168 5.82 16.31 14.21
N PRO A 169 5.46 17.17 13.23
CA PRO A 169 4.45 18.22 13.46
C PRO A 169 3.15 17.64 14.04
N GLU A 170 2.41 18.41 14.84
CA GLU A 170 1.24 17.91 15.56
C GLU A 170 0.17 17.31 14.64
N ASP A 171 -0.02 17.87 13.45
CA ASP A 171 -1.03 17.47 12.46
C ASP A 171 -0.55 16.44 11.44
N GLU A 172 0.73 16.06 11.50
CA GLU A 172 1.35 15.12 10.58
C GLU A 172 1.56 13.73 11.20
N TYR A 173 1.67 12.74 10.32
CA TYR A 173 1.98 11.36 10.68
C TYR A 173 2.76 10.67 9.57
N ASP A 174 3.38 9.55 9.89
CA ASP A 174 3.86 8.57 8.93
C ASP A 174 3.05 7.28 9.05
N LEU A 175 2.92 6.55 7.93
CA LEU A 175 2.15 5.31 7.85
C LEU A 175 2.95 4.29 7.06
N ALA A 176 3.24 3.18 7.71
CA ALA A 176 3.90 2.02 7.12
C ALA A 176 3.14 0.73 7.46
N GLY A 177 3.40 -0.31 6.70
CA GLY A 177 2.77 -1.60 6.88
C GLY A 177 3.72 -2.77 6.68
N PHE A 178 3.30 -3.90 7.20
CA PHE A 178 3.94 -5.18 7.03
C PHE A 178 2.88 -6.25 6.76
N ALA A 179 3.03 -6.94 5.64
CA ALA A 179 2.15 -8.03 5.24
C ALA A 179 2.89 -9.35 5.23
N VAL A 180 2.20 -10.41 5.59
CA VAL A 180 2.67 -11.80 5.44
C VAL A 180 1.69 -12.55 4.57
N GLY A 181 2.22 -13.29 3.62
CA GLY A 181 1.50 -14.18 2.73
C GLY A 181 2.10 -15.58 2.72
N ILE A 182 1.44 -16.48 2.03
CA ILE A 182 1.86 -17.87 1.87
C ILE A 182 1.75 -18.31 0.42
N VAL A 183 2.65 -19.20 0.00
CA VAL A 183 2.63 -19.84 -1.31
C VAL A 183 3.20 -21.24 -1.18
N ASP A 184 2.77 -22.19 -1.99
CA ASP A 184 3.53 -23.44 -2.14
C ASP A 184 4.82 -23.13 -2.92
N GLU A 185 5.98 -23.59 -2.48
CA GLU A 185 7.28 -23.26 -3.10
C GLU A 185 7.30 -23.50 -4.60
N LYS A 186 6.63 -24.55 -5.09
CA LYS A 186 6.53 -24.86 -6.51
C LYS A 186 5.75 -23.81 -7.33
N ASP A 187 4.89 -23.01 -6.67
CA ASP A 187 4.03 -21.99 -7.27
C ASP A 187 4.61 -20.58 -7.15
N LEU A 188 5.86 -20.46 -6.63
CA LEU A 188 6.58 -19.19 -6.56
C LEU A 188 6.82 -18.63 -7.97
N ILE A 189 6.42 -17.38 -8.18
CA ILE A 189 6.69 -16.65 -9.42
C ILE A 189 8.09 -16.04 -9.35
N THR A 190 9.04 -16.66 -10.02
CA THR A 190 10.47 -16.29 -9.95
C THR A 190 11.02 -15.67 -11.22
N GLY A 191 10.27 -15.73 -12.32
CA GLY A 191 10.74 -15.25 -13.62
C GLY A 191 11.68 -16.20 -14.37
N LYS A 192 12.14 -17.29 -13.73
CA LYS A 192 13.14 -18.21 -14.31
C LYS A 192 12.71 -18.89 -15.62
N ASP A 193 11.39 -19.04 -15.82
CA ASP A 193 10.82 -19.72 -16.98
C ASP A 193 10.42 -18.75 -18.10
N ILE A 194 10.71 -17.46 -17.94
CA ILE A 194 10.51 -16.45 -18.99
C ILE A 194 11.52 -16.69 -20.11
N LYS A 195 11.06 -16.63 -21.35
CA LYS A 195 11.89 -16.83 -22.55
C LYS A 195 11.47 -15.90 -23.68
N ALA A 196 12.36 -15.74 -24.65
CA ALA A 196 12.01 -15.02 -25.88
C ALA A 196 10.78 -15.66 -26.56
N GLY A 197 9.86 -14.81 -26.99
CA GLY A 197 8.56 -15.18 -27.54
C GLY A 197 7.41 -15.15 -26.53
N ASP A 198 7.68 -15.03 -25.23
CA ASP A 198 6.62 -14.81 -24.24
C ASP A 198 5.99 -13.43 -24.42
N VAL A 199 4.70 -13.33 -24.05
CA VAL A 199 3.92 -12.08 -24.15
C VAL A 199 3.91 -11.34 -22.84
N LEU A 200 3.86 -10.01 -22.92
CA LEU A 200 3.68 -9.12 -21.78
C LEU A 200 2.23 -8.62 -21.73
N VAL A 201 1.56 -8.91 -20.63
CA VAL A 201 0.21 -8.40 -20.32
C VAL A 201 0.30 -7.40 -19.19
N GLY A 202 -0.09 -6.16 -19.47
CA GLY A 202 -0.16 -5.08 -18.48
C GLY A 202 -1.56 -4.94 -17.90
N ILE A 203 -1.68 -4.83 -16.58
CA ILE A 203 -2.95 -4.56 -15.88
C ILE A 203 -2.97 -3.07 -15.51
N ALA A 204 -4.07 -2.39 -15.86
CA ALA A 204 -4.21 -0.95 -15.70
C ALA A 204 -4.05 -0.51 -14.23
N SER A 205 -3.36 0.61 -14.03
CA SER A 205 -3.30 1.29 -12.73
C SER A 205 -4.55 2.13 -12.48
N SER A 206 -4.75 2.55 -11.23
CA SER A 206 -5.78 3.53 -10.86
C SER A 206 -5.33 4.98 -11.03
N GLY A 207 -4.09 5.21 -11.39
CA GLY A 207 -3.42 6.51 -11.48
C GLY A 207 -1.97 6.43 -11.05
N ILE A 208 -1.47 7.46 -10.38
CA ILE A 208 -0.06 7.58 -9.97
C ILE A 208 0.33 6.49 -8.94
N HIS A 209 -0.64 5.96 -8.20
CA HIS A 209 -0.44 5.08 -7.06
C HIS A 209 0.21 5.82 -5.87
N SER A 210 1.33 5.31 -5.33
CA SER A 210 1.98 5.88 -4.15
C SER A 210 3.44 6.31 -4.41
N ASN A 211 3.90 6.25 -5.66
CA ASN A 211 5.28 6.53 -6.02
C ASN A 211 5.43 7.84 -6.79
N GLY A 212 6.62 8.45 -6.72
CA GLY A 212 6.95 9.67 -7.46
C GLY A 212 6.35 10.96 -6.89
N TYR A 213 5.75 10.96 -5.71
CA TYR A 213 5.06 12.12 -5.13
C TYR A 213 6.01 13.26 -4.75
N SER A 214 7.29 13.03 -4.56
CA SER A 214 8.26 14.10 -4.39
C SER A 214 8.35 14.97 -5.64
N LEU A 215 8.26 14.37 -6.84
CA LEU A 215 8.22 15.09 -8.12
C LEU A 215 6.84 15.71 -8.36
N VAL A 216 5.74 14.99 -8.13
CA VAL A 216 4.35 15.52 -8.19
C VAL A 216 4.23 16.83 -7.43
N ARG A 217 4.74 16.86 -6.19
CA ARG A 217 4.71 18.03 -5.30
C ARG A 217 5.64 19.18 -5.72
N LYS A 218 6.51 18.98 -6.67
CA LYS A 218 7.32 20.03 -7.30
C LYS A 218 6.67 20.61 -8.55
N VAL A 219 5.87 19.79 -9.23
CA VAL A 219 5.19 20.15 -10.46
C VAL A 219 3.88 20.91 -10.17
N PHE A 220 3.05 20.33 -9.32
CA PHE A 220 1.76 20.95 -8.99
C PHE A 220 1.85 21.86 -7.78
N PRO A 221 1.09 22.97 -7.75
CA PRO A 221 0.95 23.80 -6.56
C PRO A 221 0.35 22.99 -5.41
N MET A 222 1.02 23.02 -4.24
CA MET A 222 0.61 22.29 -3.04
C MET A 222 -0.13 23.21 -2.06
N GLU A 223 -1.19 23.86 -2.57
CA GLU A 223 -2.10 24.71 -1.81
C GLU A 223 -3.51 24.16 -1.91
N LYS A 224 -4.28 24.31 -0.84
CA LYS A 224 -5.63 23.73 -0.75
C LYS A 224 -6.54 24.20 -1.87
N GLU A 225 -6.44 25.45 -2.25
CA GLU A 225 -7.20 26.06 -3.35
C GLU A 225 -6.88 25.39 -4.70
N ALA A 226 -5.61 25.22 -5.02
CA ALA A 226 -5.17 24.59 -6.26
C ALA A 226 -5.53 23.10 -6.30
N LEU A 227 -5.43 22.40 -5.17
CA LEU A 227 -5.81 20.99 -5.06
C LEU A 227 -7.33 20.78 -5.21
N ASN A 228 -8.16 21.75 -4.84
CA ASN A 228 -9.61 21.70 -5.02
C ASN A 228 -10.07 22.24 -6.40
N GLU A 229 -9.15 22.69 -7.26
CA GLU A 229 -9.49 23.10 -8.61
C GLU A 229 -9.91 21.90 -9.45
N TYR A 230 -11.09 21.99 -10.07
CA TYR A 230 -11.57 20.97 -11.00
C TYR A 230 -10.78 21.01 -12.29
N ARG A 231 -10.28 19.86 -12.73
CA ARG A 231 -9.53 19.70 -13.97
C ARG A 231 -10.36 18.91 -14.97
N GLU A 232 -10.76 19.53 -16.07
CA GLU A 232 -11.61 18.90 -17.09
C GLU A 232 -10.95 17.63 -17.64
N GLU A 233 -9.63 17.65 -17.87
CA GLU A 233 -8.87 16.52 -18.38
C GLU A 233 -8.87 15.32 -17.43
N LEU A 234 -9.07 15.55 -16.12
CA LEU A 234 -9.12 14.52 -15.08
C LEU A 234 -10.55 14.10 -14.74
N GLY A 235 -11.56 14.91 -15.08
CA GLY A 235 -12.95 14.71 -14.69
C GLY A 235 -13.20 14.81 -13.18
N LYS A 236 -12.26 15.40 -12.43
CA LYS A 236 -12.29 15.57 -10.96
C LYS A 236 -11.31 16.67 -10.53
N THR A 237 -11.27 16.98 -9.22
CA THR A 237 -10.28 17.91 -8.70
C THR A 237 -8.87 17.30 -8.75
N LEU A 238 -7.85 18.17 -8.77
CA LEU A 238 -6.46 17.71 -8.75
C LEU A 238 -6.17 16.88 -7.49
N GLY A 239 -6.63 17.34 -6.32
CA GLY A 239 -6.46 16.62 -5.06
C GLY A 239 -7.11 15.23 -5.06
N GLU A 240 -8.33 15.09 -5.60
CA GLU A 240 -8.99 13.79 -5.76
C GLU A 240 -8.20 12.85 -6.68
N ALA A 241 -7.66 13.38 -7.79
CA ALA A 241 -6.82 12.59 -8.69
C ALA A 241 -5.53 12.11 -8.01
N LEU A 242 -4.87 13.01 -7.26
CA LEU A 242 -3.65 12.70 -6.52
C LEU A 242 -3.89 11.77 -5.32
N LEU A 243 -5.08 11.77 -4.71
CA LEU A 243 -5.43 10.88 -3.60
C LEU A 243 -6.14 9.60 -4.05
N THR A 244 -6.28 9.36 -5.36
CA THR A 244 -6.77 8.07 -5.85
C THR A 244 -5.89 6.95 -5.28
N PRO A 245 -6.46 5.94 -4.57
CA PRO A 245 -5.68 4.89 -3.95
C PRO A 245 -4.93 4.02 -4.96
N THR A 246 -3.82 3.48 -4.53
CA THR A 246 -3.11 2.41 -5.25
C THR A 246 -4.02 1.20 -5.43
N LYS A 247 -4.08 0.68 -6.64
CA LYS A 247 -4.87 -0.52 -6.95
C LYS A 247 -4.26 -1.76 -6.29
N ILE A 248 -5.11 -2.62 -5.74
CA ILE A 248 -4.74 -3.92 -5.16
C ILE A 248 -5.00 -5.00 -6.20
N TYR A 249 -3.94 -5.70 -6.63
CA TYR A 249 -3.97 -6.69 -7.71
C TYR A 249 -4.16 -8.14 -7.25
N VAL A 250 -4.33 -8.39 -5.96
CA VAL A 250 -4.42 -9.74 -5.37
C VAL A 250 -5.51 -10.58 -6.06
N LYS A 251 -6.72 -10.04 -6.19
CA LYS A 251 -7.84 -10.74 -6.86
C LYS A 251 -7.62 -10.92 -8.36
N ALA A 252 -6.97 -9.95 -9.00
CA ALA A 252 -6.61 -10.02 -10.42
C ALA A 252 -5.67 -11.21 -10.69
N LEU A 253 -4.58 -11.31 -9.94
CA LEU A 253 -3.61 -12.39 -10.10
C LEU A 253 -4.20 -13.76 -9.72
N LYS A 254 -5.05 -13.80 -8.69
CA LYS A 254 -5.81 -15.00 -8.31
C LYS A 254 -6.72 -15.47 -9.44
N ALA A 255 -7.45 -14.57 -10.10
CA ALA A 255 -8.33 -14.91 -11.23
C ALA A 255 -7.55 -15.51 -12.41
N VAL A 256 -6.37 -14.96 -12.73
CA VAL A 256 -5.48 -15.51 -13.78
C VAL A 256 -5.04 -16.93 -13.42
N LYS A 257 -4.64 -17.17 -12.18
CA LYS A 257 -4.25 -18.52 -11.71
C LYS A 257 -5.43 -19.51 -11.71
N GLU A 258 -6.60 -19.09 -11.23
CA GLU A 258 -7.83 -19.90 -11.22
C GLU A 258 -8.32 -20.24 -12.62
N ALA A 259 -8.02 -19.41 -13.62
CA ALA A 259 -8.21 -19.74 -15.04
C ALA A 259 -7.21 -20.82 -15.57
N GLY A 260 -6.31 -21.33 -14.72
CA GLY A 260 -5.33 -22.34 -15.09
C GLY A 260 -4.18 -21.80 -15.94
N ILE A 261 -3.88 -20.50 -15.84
CA ILE A 261 -2.80 -19.84 -16.57
C ILE A 261 -1.56 -19.78 -15.68
N THR A 262 -0.43 -20.19 -16.23
CA THR A 262 0.87 -20.08 -15.55
C THR A 262 1.44 -18.68 -15.75
N ILE A 263 1.58 -17.92 -14.67
CA ILE A 263 2.29 -16.65 -14.65
C ILE A 263 3.78 -16.97 -14.50
N LYS A 264 4.56 -16.77 -15.58
CA LYS A 264 6.01 -17.06 -15.57
C LYS A 264 6.81 -15.99 -14.84
N GLY A 265 6.35 -14.75 -14.92
CA GLY A 265 6.91 -13.61 -14.21
C GLY A 265 5.87 -12.55 -13.96
N CYS A 266 6.08 -11.80 -12.88
CA CYS A 266 5.22 -10.71 -12.45
C CYS A 266 6.07 -9.54 -11.99
N SER A 267 5.67 -8.33 -12.34
CA SER A 267 6.35 -7.11 -11.92
C SER A 267 5.33 -6.09 -11.42
N HIS A 268 5.43 -5.71 -10.15
CA HIS A 268 4.70 -4.58 -9.58
C HIS A 268 5.42 -3.29 -9.96
N ILE A 269 4.75 -2.42 -10.73
CA ILE A 269 5.36 -1.18 -11.24
C ILE A 269 5.23 -0.08 -10.19
N THR A 270 6.29 0.14 -9.47
CA THR A 270 6.43 1.11 -8.38
C THR A 270 7.43 2.22 -8.74
N GLY A 271 8.13 2.79 -7.75
CA GLY A 271 9.23 3.75 -8.00
C GLY A 271 10.31 3.13 -8.89
N GLY A 272 10.88 3.95 -9.79
CA GLY A 272 11.76 3.45 -10.84
C GLY A 272 11.04 3.03 -12.13
N GLY A 273 9.68 3.06 -12.12
CA GLY A 273 8.85 2.86 -13.30
C GLY A 273 9.12 1.56 -14.06
N PHE A 274 9.03 1.59 -15.38
CA PHE A 274 9.22 0.41 -16.22
C PHE A 274 10.68 -0.04 -16.24
N TYR A 275 11.62 0.90 -16.29
CA TYR A 275 13.04 0.60 -16.49
C TYR A 275 13.67 -0.15 -15.31
N GLU A 276 13.23 0.12 -14.09
CA GLU A 276 13.78 -0.53 -12.90
C GLU A 276 12.98 -1.76 -12.46
N ASN A 277 11.64 -1.77 -12.65
CA ASN A 277 10.81 -2.85 -12.12
C ASN A 277 10.67 -4.03 -13.08
N ILE A 278 10.45 -3.81 -14.37
CA ILE A 278 10.25 -4.92 -15.32
C ILE A 278 11.48 -5.85 -15.39
N PRO A 279 12.74 -5.35 -15.41
CA PRO A 279 13.91 -6.24 -15.45
C PRO A 279 14.05 -7.14 -14.22
N ARG A 280 13.44 -6.79 -13.07
CA ARG A 280 13.51 -7.62 -11.86
C ARG A 280 12.89 -9.00 -12.04
N MET A 281 11.86 -9.13 -12.89
CA MET A 281 11.26 -10.42 -13.20
C MET A 281 11.98 -11.20 -14.30
N LEU A 282 12.85 -10.55 -15.11
CA LEU A 282 13.46 -11.17 -16.27
C LEU A 282 14.72 -11.99 -15.91
N PRO A 283 14.92 -13.17 -16.49
CA PRO A 283 16.22 -13.85 -16.45
C PRO A 283 17.24 -13.17 -17.38
N GLU A 284 18.50 -13.58 -17.28
CA GLU A 284 19.54 -13.14 -18.21
C GLU A 284 19.27 -13.63 -19.63
N GLY A 285 19.71 -12.86 -20.63
CA GLY A 285 19.62 -13.21 -22.06
C GLY A 285 18.29 -12.85 -22.72
N VAL A 286 17.36 -12.20 -21.98
CA VAL A 286 16.11 -11.69 -22.52
C VAL A 286 15.84 -10.26 -22.06
N ARG A 287 15.03 -9.57 -22.85
CA ARG A 287 14.57 -8.19 -22.56
C ARG A 287 13.08 -8.05 -22.81
N ALA A 288 12.44 -7.13 -22.11
CA ALA A 288 11.08 -6.71 -22.39
C ALA A 288 11.05 -5.67 -23.53
N VAL A 289 10.17 -5.86 -24.50
CA VAL A 289 9.86 -4.87 -25.53
C VAL A 289 8.41 -4.45 -25.31
N VAL A 290 8.20 -3.20 -24.91
CA VAL A 290 6.89 -2.66 -24.57
C VAL A 290 6.47 -1.62 -25.60
N LYS A 291 5.27 -1.78 -26.17
CA LYS A 291 4.65 -0.87 -27.14
C LYS A 291 3.87 0.20 -26.39
N LYS A 292 4.31 1.46 -26.47
CA LYS A 292 3.70 2.58 -25.75
C LYS A 292 2.27 2.92 -26.20
N ASP A 293 1.93 2.60 -27.45
CA ASP A 293 0.62 2.83 -28.05
C ASP A 293 -0.38 1.68 -27.84
N SER A 294 0.01 0.62 -27.13
CA SER A 294 -0.83 -0.56 -26.88
C SER A 294 -1.95 -0.33 -25.86
N TYR A 295 -1.93 0.78 -25.16
CA TYR A 295 -2.93 1.20 -24.18
C TYR A 295 -2.98 2.73 -24.07
N GLU A 296 -4.08 3.26 -23.51
CA GLU A 296 -4.17 4.72 -23.28
C GLU A 296 -3.50 5.09 -21.95
N VAL A 297 -2.48 5.96 -22.02
CA VAL A 297 -1.85 6.56 -20.84
C VAL A 297 -2.83 7.50 -20.14
N PRO A 298 -3.15 7.30 -18.85
CA PRO A 298 -4.10 8.16 -18.14
C PRO A 298 -3.73 9.64 -18.14
N ALA A 299 -4.75 10.50 -18.18
CA ALA A 299 -4.60 11.96 -18.33
C ALA A 299 -3.68 12.59 -17.28
N ILE A 300 -3.66 12.06 -16.05
CA ILE A 300 -2.82 12.59 -14.97
C ILE A 300 -1.32 12.56 -15.32
N PHE A 301 -0.86 11.52 -16.04
CA PHE A 301 0.55 11.43 -16.45
C PHE A 301 0.86 12.41 -17.58
N ARG A 302 -0.09 12.61 -18.54
CA ARG A 302 0.07 13.62 -19.59
C ARG A 302 0.12 15.04 -19.01
N LEU A 303 -0.75 15.30 -18.03
CA LEU A 303 -0.78 16.59 -17.33
C LEU A 303 0.52 16.83 -16.55
N LEU A 304 0.98 15.83 -15.80
CA LEU A 304 2.23 15.89 -15.05
C LEU A 304 3.45 16.12 -15.94
N ALA A 305 3.54 15.42 -17.06
CA ALA A 305 4.62 15.60 -18.04
C ALA A 305 4.61 17.01 -18.63
N LYS A 306 3.41 17.51 -18.98
CA LYS A 306 3.23 18.85 -19.59
C LYS A 306 3.56 19.97 -18.60
N GLU A 307 2.96 19.99 -17.42
CA GLU A 307 3.14 21.05 -16.43
C GLU A 307 4.56 21.01 -15.83
N GLY A 308 5.13 19.82 -15.64
CA GLY A 308 6.49 19.64 -15.14
C GLY A 308 7.58 19.76 -16.21
N ASN A 309 7.23 19.88 -17.48
CA ASN A 309 8.18 19.78 -18.60
C ASN A 309 9.12 18.57 -18.45
N ILE A 310 8.54 17.42 -18.14
CA ILE A 310 9.29 16.19 -17.85
C ILE A 310 9.44 15.39 -19.14
N ALA A 311 10.68 15.00 -19.45
CA ALA A 311 10.96 14.15 -20.61
C ALA A 311 10.27 12.78 -20.49
N GLU A 312 9.81 12.23 -21.61
CA GLU A 312 9.09 10.95 -21.65
C GLU A 312 9.86 9.82 -20.98
N GLU A 313 11.17 9.72 -21.24
CA GLU A 313 12.03 8.72 -20.62
C GLU A 313 12.00 8.81 -19.08
N MET A 314 12.06 10.02 -18.53
CA MET A 314 11.97 10.24 -17.08
C MET A 314 10.58 9.89 -16.54
N MET A 315 9.50 10.12 -17.31
CA MET A 315 8.16 9.69 -16.93
C MET A 315 8.09 8.17 -16.76
N TYR A 316 8.61 7.40 -17.73
CA TYR A 316 8.67 5.93 -17.65
C TYR A 316 9.70 5.38 -16.66
N ASN A 317 10.67 6.21 -16.24
CA ASN A 317 11.63 5.87 -15.17
C ASN A 317 11.12 6.19 -13.76
N THR A 318 10.03 6.96 -13.65
CA THR A 318 9.52 7.41 -12.34
C THR A 318 8.16 6.81 -12.02
N TYR A 319 7.28 6.68 -13.02
CA TYR A 319 5.87 6.38 -12.87
C TYR A 319 5.47 5.08 -13.56
N ASN A 320 4.32 4.55 -13.14
CA ASN A 320 3.71 3.36 -13.73
C ASN A 320 3.05 3.62 -15.12
N MET A 321 2.92 4.86 -15.53
CA MET A 321 2.39 5.31 -16.82
C MET A 321 1.05 4.68 -17.24
N GLY A 322 0.26 4.19 -16.27
CA GLY A 322 -1.04 3.55 -16.51
C GLY A 322 -1.05 2.02 -16.38
N ILE A 323 0.12 1.39 -16.24
CA ILE A 323 0.25 -0.05 -15.99
C ILE A 323 0.88 -0.27 -14.61
N GLY A 324 0.08 -0.75 -13.66
CA GLY A 324 0.57 -0.94 -12.30
C GLY A 324 1.09 -2.36 -12.01
N MET A 325 0.71 -3.34 -12.85
CA MET A 325 1.19 -4.72 -12.76
C MET A 325 1.46 -5.27 -14.17
N MET A 326 2.58 -5.96 -14.33
CA MET A 326 2.99 -6.56 -15.61
C MET A 326 3.19 -8.07 -15.44
N LEU A 327 2.59 -8.86 -16.32
CA LEU A 327 2.70 -10.32 -16.34
C LEU A 327 3.47 -10.78 -17.59
N ALA A 328 4.36 -11.77 -17.43
CA ALA A 328 4.95 -12.50 -18.55
C ALA A 328 4.27 -13.88 -18.65
N LEU A 329 3.67 -14.15 -19.81
CA LEU A 329 2.84 -15.34 -20.07
C LEU A 329 3.26 -16.05 -21.35
N ASP A 330 2.83 -17.30 -21.50
CA ASP A 330 2.86 -17.97 -22.82
C ASP A 330 1.87 -17.24 -23.77
N PRO A 331 2.24 -16.95 -25.03
CA PRO A 331 1.37 -16.23 -25.97
C PRO A 331 -0.02 -16.83 -26.15
N LYS A 332 -0.16 -18.16 -26.07
CA LYS A 332 -1.45 -18.86 -26.19
C LYS A 332 -2.42 -18.54 -25.06
N ASP A 333 -1.91 -18.07 -23.91
CA ASP A 333 -2.70 -17.78 -22.71
C ASP A 333 -3.10 -16.31 -22.60
N ALA A 334 -2.62 -15.43 -23.50
CA ALA A 334 -2.81 -13.98 -23.40
C ALA A 334 -4.29 -13.57 -23.42
N GLU A 335 -5.07 -14.04 -24.40
CA GLU A 335 -6.49 -13.72 -24.52
C GLU A 335 -7.28 -14.23 -23.31
N LYS A 336 -7.02 -15.46 -22.89
CA LYS A 336 -7.65 -16.06 -21.71
C LYS A 336 -7.32 -15.30 -20.42
N ALA A 337 -6.09 -14.79 -20.29
CA ALA A 337 -5.69 -13.96 -19.16
C ALA A 337 -6.47 -12.64 -19.13
N ILE A 338 -6.61 -11.97 -20.29
CA ILE A 338 -7.38 -10.72 -20.40
C ILE A 338 -8.86 -10.97 -20.06
N GLU A 339 -9.44 -12.07 -20.54
CA GLU A 339 -10.83 -12.44 -20.21
C GLU A 339 -11.01 -12.69 -18.71
N ALA A 340 -10.08 -13.43 -18.08
CA ALA A 340 -10.11 -13.68 -16.63
C ALA A 340 -9.99 -12.38 -15.83
N LEU A 341 -9.11 -11.46 -16.22
CA LEU A 341 -8.95 -10.14 -15.60
C LEU A 341 -10.22 -9.30 -15.77
N LYS A 342 -10.78 -9.26 -16.98
CA LYS A 342 -12.03 -8.54 -17.24
C LYS A 342 -13.22 -9.07 -16.43
N ALA A 343 -13.29 -10.39 -16.20
CA ALA A 343 -14.33 -11.00 -15.38
C ALA A 343 -14.35 -10.53 -13.93
N VAL A 344 -13.21 -10.06 -13.41
CA VAL A 344 -13.08 -9.48 -12.06
C VAL A 344 -13.02 -7.95 -12.07
N GLY A 345 -13.34 -7.32 -13.20
CA GLY A 345 -13.46 -5.86 -13.34
C GLY A 345 -12.13 -5.14 -13.63
N GLU A 346 -11.10 -5.87 -14.04
CA GLU A 346 -9.80 -5.27 -14.37
C GLU A 346 -9.68 -5.00 -15.87
N GLU A 347 -9.07 -3.86 -16.19
CA GLU A 347 -8.61 -3.57 -17.56
C GLU A 347 -7.19 -4.07 -17.74
N ALA A 348 -6.95 -4.79 -18.82
CA ALA A 348 -5.64 -5.34 -19.15
C ALA A 348 -5.41 -5.37 -20.66
N TYR A 349 -4.15 -5.28 -21.05
CA TYR A 349 -3.72 -5.12 -22.42
C TYR A 349 -2.53 -6.01 -22.74
N VAL A 350 -2.43 -6.53 -23.98
CA VAL A 350 -1.16 -7.05 -24.49
C VAL A 350 -0.27 -5.85 -24.80
N VAL A 351 0.73 -5.62 -23.97
CA VAL A 351 1.57 -4.41 -24.04
C VAL A 351 2.91 -4.65 -24.72
N GLY A 352 3.24 -5.92 -25.04
CA GLY A 352 4.52 -6.20 -25.67
C GLY A 352 4.90 -7.67 -25.62
N SER A 353 6.18 -7.93 -25.79
CA SER A 353 6.77 -9.26 -25.82
C SER A 353 8.12 -9.30 -25.10
N VAL A 354 8.57 -10.53 -24.84
CA VAL A 354 9.92 -10.80 -24.39
C VAL A 354 10.75 -11.21 -25.61
N GLU A 355 11.90 -10.59 -25.79
CA GLU A 355 12.82 -10.87 -26.88
C GLU A 355 14.18 -11.30 -26.37
N ALA A 356 14.97 -11.97 -27.22
CA ALA A 356 16.35 -12.29 -26.91
C ALA A 356 17.21 -11.01 -26.90
N GLY A 357 18.06 -10.85 -25.91
CA GLY A 357 18.92 -9.67 -25.81
C GLY A 357 19.48 -9.49 -24.40
N GLU A 358 20.19 -8.40 -24.22
CA GLU A 358 20.66 -7.97 -22.89
C GLU A 358 19.45 -7.63 -22.00
N LYS A 359 19.48 -8.06 -20.75
CA LYS A 359 18.43 -7.82 -19.77
C LYS A 359 18.10 -6.34 -19.63
N GLY A 360 16.83 -6.00 -19.78
CA GLY A 360 16.38 -4.60 -19.73
C GLY A 360 15.00 -4.42 -20.34
N VAL A 361 14.67 -3.15 -20.61
CA VAL A 361 13.41 -2.74 -21.26
C VAL A 361 13.71 -1.90 -22.49
N THR A 362 12.96 -2.16 -23.56
CA THR A 362 12.86 -1.27 -24.74
C THR A 362 11.43 -0.77 -24.80
N LEU A 363 11.26 0.55 -24.93
CA LEU A 363 9.97 1.17 -25.23
C LEU A 363 9.95 1.56 -26.71
N CYS A 364 8.92 1.18 -27.46
CA CYS A 364 8.76 1.48 -28.88
C CYS A 364 7.36 2.02 -29.20
#